data_737049614da6b491a5c57b245d02c0c2
#
_entry.id   737049614da6b491a5c57b245d02c0c2
#
_cell.length_a   1.000
_cell.length_b   1.000
_cell.length_c   1.000
_cell.angle_alpha   90.00
_cell.angle_beta   90.00
_cell.angle_gamma   90.00
#
_symmetry.space_group_name_H-M   'P 1'
#
loop_
_entity.id
_entity.type
_entity.pdbx_description
1 polymer ?
#
loop_
_entity_poly.entity_id
_entity_poly.type
_entity_poly.pdbx_seq_one_letter_code
_entity_poly.pdbx_strand_id
1 'polypeptide(L)'
;MFRDTKEAAASGSFDYVLCANKALLDAKPSLAELISPVIGPETAIVLLQNGVGNEVPLHAAFPKNTILSAVVWTGGRVVPTTDGSVEVAQFAREGLTIGVDHAEGADPEQEKAQLDRFVDILHKGGSTDTVTTDDIQSARWIKVIWNCAWNSLTAVTRVRTNHIFQSSEGAADLSLELMREVTAVAKAKGLNIPDGTPEKLLNDVQVVPGPGLPSSMMMDNEAGRPMEVEVILGTPVREGKRLGVPVPILTT
;
A
#
# COMPACT_ATOMS: atom_id res chain seq x y z
N MET A 1 11.53 -9.50 22.41
CA MET A 1 10.38 -9.42 21.47
C MET A 1 9.12 -9.37 22.30
N PHE A 2 8.18 -8.49 21.98
CA PHE A 2 6.91 -8.30 22.70
C PHE A 2 5.80 -9.08 21.99
N ARG A 3 4.77 -9.47 22.73
CA ARG A 3 3.62 -10.21 22.18
C ARG A 3 2.60 -9.29 21.52
N ASP A 4 2.46 -8.08 22.07
CA ASP A 4 1.54 -7.07 21.59
C ASP A 4 2.05 -5.65 21.93
N THR A 5 1.33 -4.63 21.47
CA THR A 5 1.66 -3.23 21.69
C THR A 5 1.50 -2.79 23.15
N LYS A 6 0.66 -3.43 23.95
CA LYS A 6 0.50 -3.13 25.38
C LYS A 6 1.72 -3.57 26.18
N GLU A 7 2.24 -4.76 25.87
CA GLU A 7 3.49 -5.25 26.47
C GLU A 7 4.67 -4.37 26.04
N ALA A 8 4.73 -3.97 24.75
CA ALA A 8 5.75 -3.08 24.21
C ALA A 8 5.75 -1.71 24.89
N ALA A 9 4.59 -1.14 25.17
CA ALA A 9 4.43 0.16 25.83
C ALA A 9 5.09 0.21 27.22
N ALA A 10 5.18 -0.91 27.91
CA ALA A 10 5.86 -0.98 29.20
C ALA A 10 7.39 -0.80 29.12
N SER A 11 7.99 -0.88 27.92
CA SER A 11 9.44 -0.73 27.72
C SER A 11 9.89 0.73 27.49
N GLY A 12 8.96 1.67 27.30
CA GLY A 12 9.25 3.09 27.08
C GLY A 12 8.60 3.67 25.82
N SER A 13 9.08 4.83 25.39
CA SER A 13 8.62 5.53 24.20
C SER A 13 9.32 5.02 22.94
N PHE A 14 8.66 5.20 21.80
CA PHE A 14 9.18 4.83 20.48
C PHE A 14 9.27 6.08 19.60
N ASP A 15 10.40 6.25 18.89
CA ASP A 15 10.53 7.30 17.87
C ASP A 15 9.67 7.00 16.65
N TYR A 16 9.57 5.72 16.26
CA TYR A 16 8.81 5.26 15.09
C TYR A 16 8.00 4.01 15.40
N VAL A 17 6.77 3.99 14.91
CA VAL A 17 5.91 2.78 14.90
C VAL A 17 5.63 2.40 13.45
N LEU A 18 6.15 1.25 13.02
CA LEU A 18 6.05 0.76 11.65
C LEU A 18 4.82 -0.15 11.50
N CYS A 19 3.89 0.24 10.64
CA CYS A 19 2.69 -0.50 10.31
C CYS A 19 2.89 -1.29 9.01
N ALA A 20 3.23 -2.58 9.14
CA ALA A 20 3.45 -3.50 8.02
C ALA A 20 2.44 -4.67 7.98
N ASN A 21 1.46 -4.66 8.87
CA ASN A 21 0.35 -5.62 8.87
C ASN A 21 -0.62 -5.37 7.72
N LYS A 22 -1.51 -6.33 7.43
CA LYS A 22 -2.57 -6.15 6.43
C LYS A 22 -3.44 -4.93 6.74
N ALA A 23 -3.67 -4.08 5.73
CA ALA A 23 -4.53 -2.89 5.83
C ALA A 23 -6.01 -3.29 5.70
N LEU A 24 -6.61 -3.63 6.81
CA LEU A 24 -8.02 -4.01 6.92
C LEU A 24 -8.77 -2.89 7.64
N LEU A 25 -9.42 -1.98 6.89
CA LEU A 25 -10.12 -0.81 7.48
C LEU A 25 -11.33 -1.16 8.34
N ASP A 26 -11.92 -2.31 8.09
CA ASP A 26 -13.08 -2.85 8.81
C ASP A 26 -12.72 -3.77 9.99
N ALA A 27 -11.43 -4.04 10.18
CA ALA A 27 -10.97 -4.90 11.28
C ALA A 27 -11.25 -4.31 12.66
N LYS A 28 -11.51 -5.20 13.62
CA LYS A 28 -11.65 -4.86 15.02
C LYS A 28 -10.69 -5.72 15.87
N PRO A 29 -9.86 -5.09 16.70
CA PRO A 29 -9.67 -3.64 16.85
C PRO A 29 -9.09 -3.00 15.58
N SER A 30 -9.36 -1.71 15.38
CA SER A 30 -8.77 -0.92 14.29
C SER A 30 -7.26 -0.76 14.45
N LEU A 31 -6.56 -0.39 13.37
CA LEU A 31 -5.12 -0.12 13.44
C LEU A 31 -4.80 0.96 14.49
N ALA A 32 -5.57 2.05 14.53
CA ALA A 32 -5.39 3.11 15.50
C ALA A 32 -5.51 2.60 16.95
N GLU A 33 -6.51 1.76 17.24
CA GLU A 33 -6.66 1.13 18.56
C GLU A 33 -5.50 0.20 18.89
N LEU A 34 -5.01 -0.57 17.90
CA LEU A 34 -3.88 -1.50 18.10
C LEU A 34 -2.58 -0.78 18.45
N ILE A 35 -2.27 0.33 17.78
CA ILE A 35 -1.00 1.04 17.98
C ILE A 35 -1.06 2.09 19.08
N SER A 36 -2.26 2.53 19.50
CA SER A 36 -2.43 3.58 20.52
C SER A 36 -1.55 3.42 21.77
N PRO A 37 -1.35 2.21 22.33
CA PRO A 37 -0.51 2.07 23.53
C PRO A 37 0.95 2.48 23.36
N VAL A 38 1.47 2.51 22.12
CA VAL A 38 2.88 2.79 21.80
C VAL A 38 3.09 4.15 21.12
N ILE A 39 2.03 4.93 20.92
CA ILE A 39 2.10 6.26 20.32
C ILE A 39 2.25 7.31 21.44
N GLY A 40 3.42 7.93 21.47
CA GLY A 40 3.69 9.11 22.30
C GLY A 40 3.61 10.40 21.47
N PRO A 41 3.77 11.57 22.11
CA PRO A 41 3.66 12.87 21.44
C PRO A 41 4.62 13.06 20.25
N GLU A 42 5.83 12.48 20.35
CA GLU A 42 6.90 12.62 19.35
C GLU A 42 7.04 11.38 18.45
N THR A 43 6.15 10.38 18.60
CA THR A 43 6.22 9.16 17.80
C THR A 43 5.74 9.43 16.38
N ALA A 44 6.55 9.11 15.36
CA ALA A 44 6.10 9.09 13.97
C ALA A 44 5.51 7.71 13.61
N ILE A 45 4.39 7.72 12.88
CA ILE A 45 3.73 6.51 12.40
C ILE A 45 4.17 6.27 10.96
N VAL A 46 4.72 5.09 10.67
CA VAL A 46 5.21 4.75 9.32
C VAL A 46 4.30 3.71 8.68
N LEU A 47 3.59 4.09 7.65
CA LEU A 47 2.70 3.21 6.88
C LEU A 47 3.47 2.53 5.75
N LEU A 48 3.77 1.25 5.90
CA LEU A 48 4.34 0.38 4.86
C LEU A 48 3.27 -0.45 4.12
N GLN A 49 2.02 -0.25 4.51
CA GLN A 49 0.86 -0.99 4.01
C GLN A 49 0.48 -0.57 2.58
N ASN A 50 -0.08 -1.50 1.81
CA ASN A 50 -0.68 -1.21 0.50
C ASN A 50 -1.97 -0.38 0.61
N GLY A 51 -2.41 0.11 -0.55
CA GLY A 51 -3.70 0.78 -0.69
C GLY A 51 -3.65 2.27 -0.36
N VAL A 52 -4.81 2.88 -0.28
CA VAL A 52 -5.05 4.29 0.02
C VAL A 52 -6.22 4.44 0.99
N GLY A 53 -6.24 5.53 1.77
CA GLY A 53 -7.28 5.80 2.76
C GLY A 53 -7.03 5.16 4.12
N ASN A 54 -5.96 4.39 4.29
CA ASN A 54 -5.56 3.81 5.57
C ASN A 54 -4.89 4.85 6.51
N GLU A 55 -4.43 5.98 5.99
CA GLU A 55 -3.95 7.13 6.74
C GLU A 55 -5.08 7.90 7.45
N VAL A 56 -6.26 7.95 6.86
CA VAL A 56 -7.39 8.78 7.34
C VAL A 56 -7.78 8.51 8.79
N PRO A 57 -8.01 7.25 9.24
CA PRO A 57 -8.33 6.99 10.64
C PRO A 57 -7.15 7.26 11.58
N LEU A 58 -5.92 7.26 11.10
CA LEU A 58 -4.74 7.59 11.91
C LEU A 58 -4.62 9.09 12.14
N HIS A 59 -4.83 9.93 11.12
CA HIS A 59 -4.91 11.38 11.28
C HIS A 59 -6.02 11.77 12.28
N ALA A 60 -7.17 11.10 12.22
CA ALA A 60 -8.27 11.34 13.16
C ALA A 60 -7.90 10.96 14.60
N ALA A 61 -7.18 9.87 14.80
CA ALA A 61 -6.80 9.36 16.12
C ALA A 61 -5.56 10.06 16.69
N PHE A 62 -4.63 10.47 15.84
CA PHE A 62 -3.31 11.02 16.19
C PHE A 62 -3.03 12.32 15.42
N PRO A 63 -3.84 13.39 15.62
CA PRO A 63 -3.80 14.58 14.75
C PRO A 63 -2.52 15.41 14.84
N LYS A 64 -1.66 15.14 15.84
CA LYS A 64 -0.39 15.84 16.06
C LYS A 64 0.83 15.00 15.69
N ASN A 65 0.65 13.73 15.40
CA ASN A 65 1.76 12.83 15.10
C ASN A 65 2.03 12.85 13.59
N THR A 66 3.30 12.87 13.22
CA THR A 66 3.70 12.72 11.83
C THR A 66 3.32 11.35 11.31
N ILE A 67 2.68 11.32 10.15
CA ILE A 67 2.44 10.10 9.40
C ILE A 67 3.37 10.07 8.19
N LEU A 68 4.33 9.15 8.21
CA LEU A 68 5.16 8.83 7.07
C LEU A 68 4.49 7.72 6.27
N SER A 69 4.21 7.97 5.03
CA SER A 69 3.55 7.01 4.16
C SER A 69 4.52 6.49 3.11
N ALA A 70 4.44 5.19 2.79
CA ALA A 70 5.40 4.59 1.89
C ALA A 70 4.74 3.70 0.83
N VAL A 71 5.30 3.72 -0.37
CA VAL A 71 5.05 2.77 -1.45
C VAL A 71 6.17 1.75 -1.44
N VAL A 72 5.85 0.52 -1.06
CA VAL A 72 6.81 -0.60 -0.97
C VAL A 72 6.68 -1.48 -2.21
N TRP A 73 7.78 -1.65 -2.96
CA TRP A 73 7.81 -2.49 -4.17
C TRP A 73 8.41 -3.88 -3.92
N THR A 74 8.85 -4.15 -2.69
CA THR A 74 9.42 -5.42 -2.28
C THR A 74 8.32 -6.48 -2.10
N GLY A 75 8.59 -7.69 -2.57
CA GLY A 75 7.78 -8.87 -2.28
C GLY A 75 8.47 -9.76 -1.25
N GLY A 76 7.71 -10.31 -0.32
CA GLY A 76 8.18 -11.27 0.66
C GLY A 76 7.18 -12.40 0.90
N ARG A 77 7.69 -13.57 1.19
CA ARG A 77 6.86 -14.72 1.60
C ARG A 77 7.52 -15.49 2.73
N VAL A 78 6.68 -16.02 3.60
CA VAL A 78 7.10 -16.99 4.60
C VAL A 78 7.32 -18.33 3.91
N VAL A 79 8.48 -18.96 4.13
CA VAL A 79 8.83 -20.27 3.63
C VAL A 79 9.01 -21.19 4.84
N PRO A 80 8.15 -22.23 5.00
CA PRO A 80 8.34 -23.23 6.04
C PRO A 80 9.64 -24.01 5.81
N THR A 81 10.42 -24.19 6.85
CA THR A 81 11.63 -25.01 6.82
C THR A 81 11.34 -26.43 7.32
N THR A 82 12.21 -27.37 7.01
CA THR A 82 12.04 -28.78 7.40
C THR A 82 12.21 -29.02 8.91
N ASP A 83 12.86 -28.10 9.62
CA ASP A 83 13.07 -28.14 11.08
C ASP A 83 11.96 -27.42 11.88
N GLY A 84 10.93 -26.91 11.18
CA GLY A 84 9.82 -26.17 11.78
C GLY A 84 10.15 -24.70 12.11
N SER A 85 11.32 -24.22 11.74
CA SER A 85 11.63 -22.78 11.77
C SER A 85 10.92 -22.05 10.63
N VAL A 86 10.98 -20.72 10.64
CA VAL A 86 10.35 -19.89 9.63
C VAL A 86 11.43 -19.04 8.97
N GLU A 87 11.56 -19.19 7.65
CA GLU A 87 12.36 -18.29 6.83
C GLU A 87 11.49 -17.29 6.08
N VAL A 88 12.02 -16.11 5.84
CA VAL A 88 11.39 -15.10 4.98
C VAL A 88 12.21 -14.99 3.71
N ALA A 89 11.61 -15.42 2.60
CA ALA A 89 12.20 -15.23 1.28
C ALA A 89 11.73 -13.89 0.70
N GLN A 90 12.68 -13.00 0.44
CA GLN A 90 12.45 -11.78 -0.32
C GLN A 90 12.55 -12.07 -1.82
N PHE A 91 11.64 -11.52 -2.60
CA PHE A 91 11.65 -11.58 -4.06
C PHE A 91 11.23 -10.23 -4.64
N ALA A 92 11.45 -10.07 -5.94
CA ALA A 92 11.31 -8.81 -6.64
C ALA A 92 12.34 -7.74 -6.21
N ARG A 93 12.21 -6.56 -6.79
CA ARG A 93 13.09 -5.43 -6.54
C ARG A 93 12.91 -4.92 -5.11
N GLU A 94 13.99 -4.55 -4.46
CA GLU A 94 13.91 -3.67 -3.31
C GLU A 94 13.58 -2.27 -3.82
N GLY A 95 12.63 -1.59 -3.17
CA GLY A 95 12.28 -0.22 -3.53
C GLY A 95 11.27 0.36 -2.54
N LEU A 96 11.60 1.53 -2.03
CA LEU A 96 10.76 2.29 -1.12
C LEU A 96 10.65 3.74 -1.61
N THR A 97 9.43 4.19 -1.91
CA THR A 97 9.15 5.61 -2.06
C THR A 97 8.42 6.08 -0.81
N ILE A 98 8.95 7.07 -0.11
CA ILE A 98 8.41 7.53 1.17
C ILE A 98 8.24 9.04 1.19
N GLY A 99 7.21 9.51 1.85
CA GLY A 99 6.95 10.93 2.06
C GLY A 99 6.05 11.16 3.26
N VAL A 100 5.89 12.43 3.61
CA VAL A 100 4.96 12.83 4.66
C VAL A 100 3.54 12.82 4.11
N ASP A 101 2.62 12.21 4.84
CA ASP A 101 1.19 12.38 4.65
C ASP A 101 0.72 13.50 5.58
N HIS A 102 0.60 14.71 5.04
CA HIS A 102 0.38 15.91 5.82
C HIS A 102 -1.00 15.96 6.48
N ALA A 103 -1.01 16.27 7.78
CA ALA A 103 -2.23 16.59 8.51
C ALA A 103 -2.48 18.10 8.53
N GLU A 104 -3.74 18.49 8.59
CA GLU A 104 -4.09 19.90 8.81
C GLU A 104 -3.60 20.36 10.20
N GLY A 105 -2.77 21.42 10.21
CA GLY A 105 -2.20 21.97 11.45
C GLY A 105 -1.00 21.24 12.02
N ALA A 106 -0.42 20.29 11.29
CA ALA A 106 0.86 19.68 11.64
C ALA A 106 2.01 20.70 11.53
N ASP A 107 3.12 20.42 12.21
CA ASP A 107 4.36 21.20 12.11
C ASP A 107 5.23 20.66 10.97
N PRO A 108 5.37 21.40 9.84
CA PRO A 108 6.12 20.92 8.69
C PRO A 108 7.62 20.71 8.97
N GLU A 109 8.20 21.46 9.92
CA GLU A 109 9.61 21.29 10.28
C GLU A 109 9.81 19.98 11.05
N GLN A 110 8.91 19.66 11.98
CA GLN A 110 8.91 18.39 12.68
C GLN A 110 8.69 17.21 11.73
N GLU A 111 7.68 17.30 10.85
CA GLU A 111 7.39 16.26 9.85
C GLU A 111 8.63 15.97 8.98
N LYS A 112 9.25 17.03 8.46
CA LYS A 112 10.48 16.91 7.66
C LYS A 112 11.63 16.30 8.43
N ALA A 113 11.88 16.76 9.65
CA ALA A 113 12.97 16.24 10.47
C ALA A 113 12.80 14.74 10.80
N GLN A 114 11.57 14.31 11.05
CA GLN A 114 11.27 12.90 11.29
C GLN A 114 11.40 12.04 10.02
N LEU A 115 11.00 12.55 8.86
CA LEU A 115 11.22 11.88 7.57
C LEU A 115 12.71 11.73 7.28
N ASP A 116 13.48 12.82 7.36
CA ASP A 116 14.91 12.82 7.07
C ASP A 116 15.67 11.85 8.00
N ARG A 117 15.34 11.85 9.30
CA ARG A 117 15.93 10.91 10.27
C ARG A 117 15.58 9.46 9.95
N PHE A 118 14.34 9.16 9.54
CA PHE A 118 13.94 7.81 9.18
C PHE A 118 14.68 7.30 7.94
N VAL A 119 14.78 8.15 6.92
CA VAL A 119 15.52 7.83 5.68
C VAL A 119 17.01 7.63 5.95
N ASP A 120 17.62 8.45 6.82
CA ASP A 120 19.01 8.29 7.25
C ASP A 120 19.24 6.93 7.95
N ILE A 121 18.30 6.49 8.79
CA ILE A 121 18.35 5.15 9.43
C ILE A 121 18.34 4.05 8.36
N LEU A 122 17.46 4.15 7.35
CA LEU A 122 17.38 3.17 6.27
C LEU A 122 18.68 3.13 5.44
N HIS A 123 19.23 4.28 5.06
CA HIS A 123 20.50 4.37 4.32
C HIS A 123 21.68 3.80 5.12
N LYS A 124 21.76 4.12 6.42
CA LYS A 124 22.77 3.54 7.32
C LYS A 124 22.60 2.04 7.51
N GLY A 125 21.36 1.54 7.38
CA GLY A 125 21.04 0.12 7.37
C GLY A 125 21.34 -0.59 6.04
N GLY A 126 21.82 0.14 5.01
CA GLY A 126 22.21 -0.41 3.73
C GLY A 126 21.12 -0.36 2.63
N SER A 127 19.99 0.30 2.88
CA SER A 127 18.98 0.51 1.82
C SER A 127 19.53 1.44 0.74
N THR A 128 19.52 0.99 -0.51
CA THR A 128 20.01 1.73 -1.68
C THR A 128 18.91 2.30 -2.55
N ASP A 129 17.69 1.77 -2.43
CA ASP A 129 16.54 2.07 -3.28
C ASP A 129 15.42 2.83 -2.53
N THR A 130 15.79 3.61 -1.50
CA THR A 130 14.85 4.51 -0.80
C THR A 130 14.86 5.88 -1.47
N VAL A 131 13.67 6.32 -1.91
CA VAL A 131 13.44 7.62 -2.56
C VAL A 131 12.42 8.41 -1.76
N THR A 132 12.70 9.69 -1.49
CA THR A 132 11.74 10.61 -0.86
C THR A 132 10.89 11.32 -1.91
N THR A 133 9.67 11.70 -1.54
CA THR A 133 8.77 12.49 -2.37
C THR A 133 7.95 13.45 -1.53
N ASP A 134 7.67 14.63 -2.07
CA ASP A 134 6.75 15.60 -1.47
C ASP A 134 5.28 15.32 -1.84
N ASP A 135 5.03 14.39 -2.78
CA ASP A 135 3.70 13.98 -3.22
C ASP A 135 3.50 12.47 -3.06
N ILE A 136 3.46 12.03 -1.82
CA ILE A 136 3.31 10.61 -1.51
C ILE A 136 1.93 10.08 -1.89
N GLN A 137 0.89 10.90 -1.85
CA GLN A 137 -0.45 10.49 -2.23
C GLN A 137 -0.52 10.11 -3.71
N SER A 138 0.05 10.92 -4.62
CA SER A 138 0.13 10.56 -6.04
C SER A 138 0.90 9.25 -6.25
N ALA A 139 2.03 9.06 -5.55
CA ALA A 139 2.80 7.82 -5.65
C ALA A 139 1.99 6.59 -5.17
N ARG A 140 1.25 6.70 -4.08
CA ARG A 140 0.36 5.64 -3.57
C ARG A 140 -0.77 5.32 -4.55
N TRP A 141 -1.42 6.34 -5.11
CA TRP A 141 -2.50 6.14 -6.08
C TRP A 141 -1.99 5.52 -7.37
N ILE A 142 -0.79 5.86 -7.85
CA ILE A 142 -0.17 5.16 -9.00
C ILE A 142 -0.03 3.66 -8.71
N LYS A 143 0.41 3.28 -7.51
CA LYS A 143 0.47 1.87 -7.13
C LYS A 143 -0.93 1.24 -7.02
N VAL A 144 -1.93 1.97 -6.54
CA VAL A 144 -3.31 1.49 -6.48
C VAL A 144 -3.91 1.30 -7.88
N ILE A 145 -3.59 2.17 -8.85
CA ILE A 145 -3.97 1.96 -10.26
C ILE A 145 -3.46 0.61 -10.77
N TRP A 146 -2.21 0.25 -10.45
CA TRP A 146 -1.65 -1.07 -10.77
C TRP A 146 -2.37 -2.19 -9.99
N ASN A 147 -2.53 -2.02 -8.68
CA ASN A 147 -3.12 -3.03 -7.80
C ASN A 147 -4.59 -3.30 -8.14
N CYS A 148 -5.39 -2.28 -8.48
CA CYS A 148 -6.83 -2.45 -8.72
C CYS A 148 -7.11 -3.43 -9.86
N ALA A 149 -6.33 -3.39 -10.94
CA ALA A 149 -6.46 -4.32 -12.05
C ALA A 149 -5.92 -5.72 -11.69
N TRP A 150 -4.66 -5.79 -11.26
CA TRP A 150 -4.02 -7.09 -11.07
C TRP A 150 -4.51 -7.82 -9.83
N ASN A 151 -4.77 -7.13 -8.72
CA ASN A 151 -5.23 -7.78 -7.51
C ASN A 151 -6.66 -8.31 -7.66
N SER A 152 -7.57 -7.54 -8.23
CA SER A 152 -8.95 -7.98 -8.44
C SER A 152 -9.03 -9.13 -9.45
N LEU A 153 -8.49 -8.92 -10.65
CA LEU A 153 -8.58 -9.89 -11.73
C LEU A 153 -7.91 -11.22 -11.38
N THR A 154 -6.69 -11.18 -10.82
CA THR A 154 -5.99 -12.42 -10.46
C THR A 154 -6.66 -13.15 -9.29
N ALA A 155 -7.19 -12.43 -8.29
CA ALA A 155 -7.86 -13.05 -7.15
C ALA A 155 -9.20 -13.70 -7.55
N VAL A 156 -9.99 -13.07 -8.44
CA VAL A 156 -11.27 -13.60 -8.90
C VAL A 156 -11.08 -14.77 -9.87
N THR A 157 -10.17 -14.62 -10.84
CA THR A 157 -9.97 -15.63 -11.90
C THR A 157 -9.01 -16.74 -11.50
N ARG A 158 -8.15 -16.53 -10.49
CA ARG A 158 -7.01 -17.38 -10.13
C ARG A 158 -6.01 -17.57 -11.28
N VAL A 159 -5.95 -16.58 -12.16
CA VAL A 159 -5.03 -16.54 -13.31
C VAL A 159 -3.92 -15.54 -12.99
N ARG A 160 -2.66 -15.89 -13.23
CA ARG A 160 -1.51 -15.00 -13.03
C ARG A 160 -1.52 -13.87 -14.04
N THR A 161 -0.85 -12.76 -13.71
CA THR A 161 -0.93 -11.49 -14.46
C THR A 161 -0.75 -11.65 -15.97
N ASN A 162 0.30 -12.33 -16.44
CA ASN A 162 0.55 -12.45 -17.88
C ASN A 162 -0.39 -13.45 -18.58
N HIS A 163 -0.88 -14.47 -17.87
CA HIS A 163 -1.86 -15.39 -18.41
C HIS A 163 -3.25 -14.77 -18.59
N ILE A 164 -3.56 -13.66 -17.88
CA ILE A 164 -4.81 -12.92 -18.09
C ILE A 164 -4.92 -12.48 -19.56
N PHE A 165 -3.84 -11.97 -20.15
CA PHE A 165 -3.84 -11.55 -21.56
C PHE A 165 -4.12 -12.68 -22.56
N GLN A 166 -3.87 -13.92 -22.16
CA GLN A 166 -4.12 -15.11 -22.97
C GLN A 166 -5.50 -15.74 -22.71
N SER A 167 -6.18 -15.29 -21.64
CA SER A 167 -7.45 -15.89 -21.20
C SER A 167 -8.65 -15.46 -22.05
N SER A 168 -8.64 -14.26 -22.62
CA SER A 168 -9.65 -13.77 -23.56
C SER A 168 -9.12 -12.59 -24.38
N GLU A 169 -9.73 -12.33 -25.53
CA GLU A 169 -9.40 -11.20 -26.41
C GLU A 169 -9.61 -9.84 -25.70
N GLY A 170 -10.61 -9.73 -24.83
CA GLY A 170 -10.93 -8.49 -24.10
C GLY A 170 -10.16 -8.31 -22.78
N ALA A 171 -9.27 -9.22 -22.39
CA ALA A 171 -8.64 -9.18 -21.08
C ALA A 171 -7.71 -7.96 -20.88
N ALA A 172 -6.99 -7.58 -21.93
CA ALA A 172 -6.13 -6.38 -21.92
C ALA A 172 -6.96 -5.11 -21.79
N ASP A 173 -8.06 -5.01 -22.57
CA ASP A 173 -8.95 -3.84 -22.53
C ASP A 173 -9.63 -3.71 -21.18
N LEU A 174 -10.12 -4.81 -20.61
CA LEU A 174 -10.71 -4.81 -19.26
C LEU A 174 -9.73 -4.32 -18.21
N SER A 175 -8.48 -4.81 -18.26
CA SER A 175 -7.43 -4.39 -17.32
C SER A 175 -7.11 -2.90 -17.47
N LEU A 176 -7.05 -2.41 -18.69
CA LEU A 176 -6.79 -1.00 -19.00
C LEU A 176 -7.93 -0.09 -18.52
N GLU A 177 -9.18 -0.48 -18.77
CA GLU A 177 -10.34 0.30 -18.34
C GLU A 177 -10.46 0.37 -16.81
N LEU A 178 -10.17 -0.71 -16.08
CA LEU A 178 -10.06 -0.68 -14.61
C LEU A 178 -9.04 0.34 -14.14
N MET A 179 -7.85 0.35 -14.74
CA MET A 179 -6.80 1.32 -14.41
C MET A 179 -7.23 2.75 -14.75
N ARG A 180 -7.94 2.95 -15.88
CA ARG A 180 -8.45 4.27 -16.29
C ARG A 180 -9.52 4.81 -15.34
N GLU A 181 -10.42 3.98 -14.84
CA GLU A 181 -11.41 4.38 -13.84
C GLU A 181 -10.73 4.92 -12.56
N VAL A 182 -9.77 4.16 -12.02
CA VAL A 182 -9.04 4.60 -10.81
C VAL A 182 -8.19 5.85 -11.08
N THR A 183 -7.59 5.95 -12.28
CA THR A 183 -6.85 7.14 -12.70
C THR A 183 -7.75 8.38 -12.76
N ALA A 184 -8.97 8.23 -13.28
CA ALA A 184 -9.95 9.33 -13.33
C ALA A 184 -10.32 9.81 -11.92
N VAL A 185 -10.52 8.89 -10.98
CA VAL A 185 -10.77 9.23 -9.58
C VAL A 185 -9.57 9.97 -8.96
N ALA A 186 -8.36 9.48 -9.16
CA ALA A 186 -7.13 10.10 -8.64
C ALA A 186 -6.94 11.52 -9.19
N LYS A 187 -7.14 11.73 -10.49
CA LYS A 187 -7.08 13.07 -11.12
C LYS A 187 -8.18 13.99 -10.59
N ALA A 188 -9.40 13.49 -10.41
CA ALA A 188 -10.50 14.26 -9.82
C ALA A 188 -10.26 14.66 -8.35
N LYS A 189 -9.42 13.91 -7.62
CA LYS A 189 -8.91 14.30 -6.29
C LYS A 189 -7.85 15.40 -6.36
N GLY A 190 -7.40 15.79 -7.54
CA GLY A 190 -6.32 16.77 -7.73
C GLY A 190 -4.91 16.17 -7.64
N LEU A 191 -4.77 14.83 -7.69
CA LEU A 191 -3.48 14.17 -7.62
C LEU A 191 -2.74 14.25 -8.97
N ASN A 192 -1.42 14.33 -8.90
CA ASN A 192 -0.55 14.42 -10.07
C ASN A 192 -0.28 13.04 -10.67
N ILE A 193 -1.23 12.52 -11.45
CA ILE A 193 -1.07 11.26 -12.16
C ILE A 193 -0.64 11.56 -13.60
N PRO A 194 0.57 11.17 -14.02
CA PRO A 194 1.06 11.41 -15.38
C PRO A 194 0.14 10.81 -16.45
N ASP A 195 0.01 11.51 -17.57
CA ASP A 195 -0.73 10.99 -18.72
C ASP A 195 -0.08 9.68 -19.23
N GLY A 196 -0.92 8.75 -19.68
CA GLY A 196 -0.45 7.44 -20.15
C GLY A 196 -0.04 6.47 -19.02
N THR A 197 -0.26 6.82 -17.74
CA THR A 197 0.03 5.92 -16.62
C THR A 197 -0.65 4.55 -16.75
N PRO A 198 -1.95 4.41 -17.06
CA PRO A 198 -2.59 3.10 -17.24
C PRO A 198 -1.94 2.27 -18.34
N GLU A 199 -1.67 2.88 -19.49
CA GLU A 199 -1.04 2.22 -20.65
C GLU A 199 0.38 1.74 -20.32
N LYS A 200 1.15 2.58 -19.62
CA LYS A 200 2.49 2.21 -19.15
C LYS A 200 2.43 1.03 -18.19
N LEU A 201 1.57 1.08 -17.18
CA LEU A 201 1.43 0.02 -16.17
C LEU A 201 0.94 -1.29 -16.76
N LEU A 202 0.07 -1.25 -17.77
CA LEU A 202 -0.35 -2.42 -18.53
C LEU A 202 0.82 -3.03 -19.30
N ASN A 203 1.55 -2.20 -20.06
CA ASN A 203 2.71 -2.63 -20.85
C ASN A 203 3.82 -3.21 -19.96
N ASP A 204 4.10 -2.62 -18.80
CA ASP A 204 5.12 -3.11 -17.87
C ASP A 204 4.87 -4.57 -17.44
N VAL A 205 3.62 -5.04 -17.44
CA VAL A 205 3.28 -6.44 -17.18
C VAL A 205 3.34 -7.28 -18.46
N GLN A 206 2.86 -6.78 -19.59
CA GLN A 206 2.82 -7.53 -20.84
C GLN A 206 4.21 -7.95 -21.34
N VAL A 207 5.22 -7.11 -21.13
CA VAL A 207 6.59 -7.38 -21.61
C VAL A 207 7.38 -8.35 -20.73
N VAL A 208 6.87 -8.71 -19.54
CA VAL A 208 7.52 -9.68 -18.65
C VAL A 208 7.32 -11.10 -19.22
N PRO A 209 8.39 -11.87 -19.50
CA PRO A 209 8.24 -13.21 -20.04
C PRO A 209 7.65 -14.20 -19.02
N GLY A 210 6.96 -15.22 -19.54
CA GLY A 210 6.42 -16.32 -18.73
C GLY A 210 4.99 -16.05 -18.19
N PRO A 211 4.53 -16.84 -17.21
CA PRO A 211 3.15 -16.80 -16.73
C PRO A 211 2.80 -15.56 -15.91
N GLY A 212 3.80 -14.74 -15.59
CA GLY A 212 3.67 -13.64 -14.67
C GLY A 212 3.63 -14.08 -13.19
N LEU A 213 3.38 -13.12 -12.30
CA LEU A 213 3.35 -13.35 -10.87
C LEU A 213 1.91 -13.47 -10.37
N PRO A 214 1.66 -14.31 -9.34
CA PRO A 214 0.43 -14.19 -8.57
C PRO A 214 0.43 -12.86 -7.83
N SER A 215 -0.70 -12.14 -7.82
CA SER A 215 -0.81 -10.97 -6.97
C SER A 215 -0.84 -11.36 -5.48
N SER A 216 -0.54 -10.41 -4.60
CA SER A 216 -0.67 -10.63 -3.14
C SER A 216 -2.10 -11.00 -2.75
N MET A 217 -3.10 -10.39 -3.39
CA MET A 217 -4.52 -10.67 -3.13
C MET A 217 -4.91 -12.06 -3.61
N MET A 218 -4.41 -12.53 -4.76
CA MET A 218 -4.58 -13.90 -5.22
C MET A 218 -4.00 -14.90 -4.22
N MET A 219 -2.77 -14.67 -3.75
CA MET A 219 -2.12 -15.51 -2.74
C MET A 219 -2.89 -15.53 -1.41
N ASP A 220 -3.47 -14.41 -1.01
CA ASP A 220 -4.31 -14.35 0.20
C ASP A 220 -5.61 -15.13 0.01
N ASN A 221 -6.28 -14.99 -1.15
CA ASN A 221 -7.49 -15.75 -1.49
C ASN A 221 -7.23 -17.25 -1.48
N GLU A 222 -6.16 -17.71 -2.15
CA GLU A 222 -5.80 -19.13 -2.19
C GLU A 222 -5.47 -19.73 -0.81
N ALA A 223 -4.90 -18.91 0.06
CA ALA A 223 -4.54 -19.31 1.42
C ALA A 223 -5.68 -19.07 2.45
N GLY A 224 -6.85 -18.59 2.05
CA GLY A 224 -7.96 -18.26 2.94
C GLY A 224 -7.64 -17.14 3.94
N ARG A 225 -6.74 -16.23 3.59
CA ARG A 225 -6.38 -15.07 4.43
C ARG A 225 -7.22 -13.84 4.06
N PRO A 226 -7.41 -12.90 5.00
CA PRO A 226 -8.05 -11.62 4.71
C PRO A 226 -7.34 -10.86 3.58
N MET A 227 -8.13 -10.31 2.66
CA MET A 227 -7.66 -9.54 1.51
C MET A 227 -7.83 -8.03 1.76
N GLU A 228 -6.91 -7.23 1.24
CA GLU A 228 -6.90 -5.76 1.36
C GLU A 228 -7.90 -5.09 0.38
N VAL A 229 -9.16 -5.57 0.36
CA VAL A 229 -10.19 -5.13 -0.59
C VAL A 229 -10.52 -3.65 -0.40
N GLU A 230 -10.71 -3.22 0.86
CA GLU A 230 -11.17 -1.87 1.16
C GLU A 230 -10.18 -0.78 0.75
N VAL A 231 -8.89 -0.97 1.01
CA VAL A 231 -7.85 0.03 0.71
C VAL A 231 -7.40 0.02 -0.75
N ILE A 232 -7.65 -1.06 -1.50
CA ILE A 232 -7.25 -1.18 -2.90
C ILE A 232 -8.42 -0.89 -3.85
N LEU A 233 -9.61 -1.38 -3.55
CA LEU A 233 -10.79 -1.27 -4.41
C LEU A 233 -11.87 -0.38 -3.78
N GLY A 234 -12.19 -0.60 -2.51
CA GLY A 234 -13.26 0.11 -1.81
C GLY A 234 -13.04 1.61 -1.69
N THR A 235 -11.83 2.05 -1.33
CA THR A 235 -11.53 3.49 -1.24
C THR A 235 -11.66 4.19 -2.60
N PRO A 236 -11.09 3.70 -3.72
CA PRO A 236 -11.34 4.27 -5.05
C PRO A 236 -12.82 4.33 -5.43
N VAL A 237 -13.61 3.31 -5.12
CA VAL A 237 -15.07 3.33 -5.37
C VAL A 237 -15.77 4.42 -4.56
N ARG A 238 -15.48 4.54 -3.26
CA ARG A 238 -16.07 5.59 -2.41
C ARG A 238 -15.68 7.00 -2.86
N GLU A 239 -14.41 7.19 -3.21
CA GLU A 239 -13.93 8.48 -3.72
C GLU A 239 -14.54 8.81 -5.09
N GLY A 240 -14.65 7.84 -6.00
CA GLY A 240 -15.35 8.03 -7.26
C GLY A 240 -16.80 8.49 -7.05
N LYS A 241 -17.53 7.82 -6.17
CA LYS A 241 -18.91 8.22 -5.80
C LYS A 241 -18.95 9.64 -5.20
N ARG A 242 -18.03 9.97 -4.28
CA ARG A 242 -17.97 11.29 -3.64
C ARG A 242 -17.69 12.41 -4.64
N LEU A 243 -16.85 12.15 -5.64
CA LEU A 243 -16.41 13.12 -6.65
C LEU A 243 -17.28 13.12 -7.92
N GLY A 244 -18.28 12.24 -7.99
CA GLY A 244 -19.13 12.12 -9.20
C GLY A 244 -18.41 11.50 -10.39
N VAL A 245 -17.33 10.76 -10.18
CA VAL A 245 -16.58 10.05 -11.20
C VAL A 245 -17.12 8.62 -11.32
N PRO A 246 -17.65 8.19 -12.51
CA PRO A 246 -18.16 6.85 -12.68
C PRO A 246 -17.04 5.80 -12.68
N VAL A 247 -17.25 4.73 -11.94
CA VAL A 247 -16.34 3.58 -11.85
C VAL A 247 -17.12 2.26 -11.94
N PRO A 248 -17.86 2.03 -13.07
CA PRO A 248 -18.76 0.90 -13.20
C PRO A 248 -18.06 -0.46 -13.18
N ILE A 249 -16.88 -0.58 -13.78
CA ILE A 249 -16.13 -1.84 -13.83
C ILE A 249 -15.57 -2.17 -12.44
N LEU A 250 -14.99 -1.18 -11.76
CA LEU A 250 -14.43 -1.36 -10.43
C LEU A 250 -15.47 -1.72 -9.37
N THR A 251 -16.74 -1.31 -9.60
CA THR A 251 -17.86 -1.56 -8.68
C THR A 251 -18.48 -2.96 -8.87
N THR A 252 -18.23 -3.62 -10.01
CA THR A 252 -18.72 -4.95 -10.32
C THR A 252 -17.93 -6.05 -9.62
#